data_159742932c989d161f8543bab21de452
#
_entry.id   159742932c989d161f8543bab21de452
#
_cell.length_a   1.000
_cell.length_b   1.000
_cell.length_c   1.000
_cell.angle_alpha   90.00
_cell.angle_beta   90.00
_cell.angle_gamma   90.00
#
_symmetry.space_group_name_H-M   'P 1'
#
loop_
_entity.id
_entity.type
_entity.pdbx_description
1 polymer ?
#
loop_
_entity_poly.entity_id
_entity_poly.type
_entity_poly.pdbx_seq_one_letter_code
_entity_poly.pdbx_strand_id
1 'polypeptide(L)'
;MRWNGNVVSPFDPNSTVYKCKGNKYRCRKTGKYFNVKTNTLFDNTKISLRKWFVAIYIVTSHKKGISSVQLSKDINVTQKTAWFMLHRIRKCFGIENDNELNNTVEMDETYVGGKNKNRHANKKVKHCQGRSSADKTPVFGMVERNGKLNAKVVADTSADTLTPEILKHVKNATIYTDEYKGYNEVRQYYPHEIVKHKQYEYVRENIYTNTIEGFWALLKRGIIGIYHYVSKIHLQRYVDEFVFRYNTRGCSEFSRFNLLLQNTEYRLTYKQLIYG
;
A
#
# COMPACT_ATOMS: atom_id res chain seq x y z
N MET A 1 21.23 9.06 -2.98
CA MET A 1 21.14 9.76 -1.67
C MET A 1 20.39 11.07 -1.84
N ARG A 2 19.78 11.61 -0.79
CA ARG A 2 18.81 12.74 -0.88
C ARG A 2 19.32 13.97 -1.63
N TRP A 3 20.58 14.30 -1.49
CA TRP A 3 21.20 15.47 -2.15
C TRP A 3 22.44 15.03 -2.91
N ASN A 4 22.41 15.06 -4.21
CA ASN A 4 23.55 14.72 -5.08
C ASN A 4 24.55 15.91 -5.16
N GLY A 5 25.11 16.30 -3.99
CA GLY A 5 26.04 17.41 -3.87
C GLY A 5 25.38 18.75 -3.53
N ASN A 6 24.18 19.05 -4.05
CA ASN A 6 23.49 20.31 -3.85
C ASN A 6 22.39 20.18 -2.79
N VAL A 7 22.55 20.81 -1.65
CA VAL A 7 21.56 20.80 -0.56
C VAL A 7 20.37 21.68 -0.92
N VAL A 8 19.18 21.07 -0.93
CA VAL A 8 17.91 21.76 -1.23
C VAL A 8 17.06 21.85 0.04
N SER A 9 16.43 22.99 0.25
CA SER A 9 15.54 23.21 1.39
C SER A 9 14.23 22.43 1.23
N PRO A 10 13.81 21.63 2.22
CA PRO A 10 12.51 20.94 2.18
C PRO A 10 11.32 21.88 2.42
N PHE A 11 11.56 23.16 2.67
CA PHE A 11 10.53 24.20 2.89
C PHE A 11 10.31 25.10 1.67
N ASP A 12 11.34 25.30 0.89
CA ASP A 12 11.31 26.04 -0.38
C ASP A 12 12.52 25.60 -1.24
N PRO A 13 12.28 24.79 -2.27
CA PRO A 13 13.36 24.25 -3.12
C PRO A 13 14.18 25.35 -3.83
N ASN A 14 13.59 26.50 -4.09
CA ASN A 14 14.22 27.61 -4.80
C ASN A 14 14.96 28.59 -3.86
N SER A 15 14.97 28.30 -2.55
CA SER A 15 15.61 29.17 -1.56
C SER A 15 17.10 28.89 -1.43
N THR A 16 17.92 29.93 -1.31
CA THR A 16 19.33 29.80 -0.90
C THR A 16 19.43 29.11 0.45
N VAL A 17 20.39 28.20 0.58
CA VAL A 17 20.62 27.39 1.79
C VAL A 17 21.97 27.75 2.39
N TYR A 18 21.98 28.03 3.67
CA TYR A 18 23.22 28.29 4.44
C TYR A 18 23.57 27.05 5.27
N LYS A 19 24.82 26.60 5.18
CA LYS A 19 25.37 25.55 6.06
C LYS A 19 25.63 26.10 7.45
N CYS A 20 25.14 25.42 8.47
CA CYS A 20 25.27 25.79 9.87
C CYS A 20 26.09 24.73 10.63
N LYS A 21 26.45 25.01 11.90
CA LYS A 21 27.17 24.09 12.76
C LYS A 21 26.36 22.78 13.00
N GLY A 22 27.04 21.66 13.06
CA GLY A 22 26.44 20.36 13.45
C GLY A 22 25.52 19.73 12.42
N ASN A 23 25.90 19.73 11.14
CA ASN A 23 25.12 19.12 10.03
C ASN A 23 23.70 19.70 9.88
N LYS A 24 23.51 20.96 10.27
CA LYS A 24 22.27 21.72 10.08
C LYS A 24 22.43 22.69 8.92
N TYR A 25 21.31 23.02 8.32
CA TYR A 25 21.18 24.02 7.26
C TYR A 25 20.05 24.97 7.59
N ARG A 26 20.10 26.18 7.05
CA ARG A 26 19.06 27.19 7.21
C ARG A 26 18.54 27.63 5.83
N CYS A 27 17.24 27.60 5.67
CA CYS A 27 16.55 28.14 4.51
C CYS A 27 16.49 29.68 4.62
N ARG A 28 16.99 30.42 3.62
CA ARG A 28 17.00 31.89 3.63
C ARG A 28 15.58 32.47 3.68
N LYS A 29 14.71 32.04 2.79
CA LYS A 29 13.34 32.59 2.67
C LYS A 29 12.48 32.33 3.92
N THR A 30 12.54 31.13 4.47
CA THR A 30 11.67 30.74 5.58
C THR A 30 12.32 30.93 6.96
N GLY A 31 13.64 31.15 7.02
CA GLY A 31 14.41 31.22 8.27
C GLY A 31 14.53 29.88 9.03
N LYS A 32 13.87 28.82 8.56
CA LYS A 32 13.79 27.53 9.24
C LYS A 32 15.08 26.72 9.11
N TYR A 33 15.44 26.06 10.20
CA TYR A 33 16.56 25.12 10.22
C TYR A 33 16.10 23.72 9.80
N PHE A 34 16.96 22.99 9.09
CA PHE A 34 16.70 21.63 8.66
C PHE A 34 17.99 20.81 8.60
N ASN A 35 17.85 19.52 8.44
CA ASN A 35 18.95 18.57 8.21
C ASN A 35 18.50 17.47 7.24
N VAL A 36 19.36 16.50 6.95
CA VAL A 36 19.09 15.40 6.02
C VAL A 36 17.83 14.59 6.36
N LYS A 37 17.39 14.58 7.62
CA LYS A 37 16.19 13.83 8.06
C LYS A 37 14.89 14.63 7.97
N THR A 38 14.95 15.95 7.85
CA THR A 38 13.77 16.83 7.88
C THR A 38 12.81 16.52 6.74
N ASN A 39 11.52 16.37 7.03
CA ASN A 39 10.45 15.97 6.10
C ASN A 39 10.64 14.61 5.43
N THR A 40 11.42 13.71 6.03
CA THR A 40 11.58 12.34 5.56
C THR A 40 10.94 11.34 6.51
N LEU A 41 10.96 10.06 6.13
CA LEU A 41 10.68 8.92 7.00
C LEU A 41 11.39 9.02 8.37
N PHE A 42 12.60 9.60 8.41
CA PHE A 42 13.44 9.72 9.60
C PHE A 42 13.22 11.02 10.39
N ASP A 43 12.24 11.84 9.98
CA ASP A 43 12.05 13.14 10.60
C ASP A 43 11.67 13.01 12.09
N ASN A 44 12.29 13.85 12.89
CA ASN A 44 12.06 13.95 14.35
C ASN A 44 12.16 12.59 15.10
N THR A 45 12.99 11.67 14.61
CA THR A 45 13.21 10.38 15.26
C THR A 45 14.31 10.46 16.34
N LYS A 46 14.06 9.82 17.49
CA LYS A 46 15.07 9.54 18.52
C LYS A 46 15.78 8.19 18.29
N ILE A 47 15.26 7.36 17.39
CA ILE A 47 15.83 6.05 17.06
C ILE A 47 17.03 6.26 16.13
N SER A 48 18.14 5.53 16.36
CA SER A 48 19.33 5.61 15.51
C SER A 48 19.02 5.20 14.06
N LEU A 49 19.68 5.83 13.09
CA LEU A 49 19.53 5.49 11.68
C LEU A 49 19.91 4.03 11.40
N ARG A 50 20.88 3.48 12.14
CA ARG A 50 21.24 2.06 12.03
C ARG A 50 20.04 1.15 12.27
N LYS A 51 19.27 1.38 13.34
CA LYS A 51 18.05 0.62 13.64
C LYS A 51 16.98 0.82 12.56
N TRP A 52 16.86 2.02 11.98
CA TRP A 52 15.96 2.28 10.88
C TRP A 52 16.34 1.50 9.62
N PHE A 53 17.62 1.48 9.24
CA PHE A 53 18.07 0.72 8.06
C PHE A 53 17.89 -0.78 8.24
N VAL A 54 18.16 -1.32 9.43
CA VAL A 54 17.86 -2.72 9.76
C VAL A 54 16.36 -2.99 9.65
N ALA A 55 15.51 -2.13 10.21
CA ALA A 55 14.06 -2.28 10.10
C ALA A 55 13.57 -2.26 8.64
N ILE A 56 14.08 -1.32 7.83
CA ILE A 56 13.74 -1.23 6.39
C ILE A 56 14.18 -2.51 5.67
N TYR A 57 15.41 -2.97 5.91
CA TYR A 57 15.91 -4.19 5.30
C TYR A 57 15.04 -5.39 5.64
N ILE A 58 14.74 -5.61 6.92
CA ILE A 58 13.87 -6.71 7.37
C ILE A 58 12.48 -6.63 6.70
N VAL A 59 11.87 -5.44 6.68
CA VAL A 59 10.52 -5.27 6.11
C VAL A 59 10.51 -5.51 4.59
N THR A 60 11.53 -5.09 3.86
CA THR A 60 11.61 -5.29 2.40
C THR A 60 12.01 -6.70 2.00
N SER A 61 12.76 -7.41 2.84
CA SER A 61 13.23 -8.79 2.58
C SER A 61 12.16 -9.84 2.90
N HIS A 62 11.33 -9.63 3.92
CA HIS A 62 10.33 -10.60 4.35
C HIS A 62 9.15 -10.68 3.36
N LYS A 63 8.99 -11.82 2.68
CA LYS A 63 7.95 -12.05 1.65
C LYS A 63 6.51 -11.90 2.17
N LYS A 64 6.26 -12.24 3.43
CA LYS A 64 4.91 -12.23 4.04
C LYS A 64 4.67 -11.04 4.97
N GLY A 65 5.68 -10.19 5.22
CA GLY A 65 5.62 -9.12 6.20
C GLY A 65 6.17 -9.51 7.57
N ILE A 66 6.14 -8.59 8.51
CA ILE A 66 6.61 -8.79 9.89
C ILE A 66 5.69 -8.07 10.87
N SER A 67 5.40 -8.73 12.01
CA SER A 67 4.62 -8.10 13.08
C SER A 67 5.44 -7.06 13.85
N SER A 68 4.77 -6.08 14.45
CA SER A 68 5.46 -5.10 15.32
C SER A 68 6.08 -5.72 16.56
N VAL A 69 5.53 -6.84 17.04
CA VAL A 69 6.09 -7.61 18.16
C VAL A 69 7.43 -8.23 17.75
N GLN A 70 7.49 -8.88 16.58
CA GLN A 70 8.75 -9.48 16.11
C GLN A 70 9.79 -8.40 15.81
N LEU A 71 9.44 -7.37 15.04
CA LEU A 71 10.36 -6.27 14.73
C LEU A 71 10.91 -5.60 16.01
N SER A 72 10.08 -5.44 17.06
CA SER A 72 10.53 -4.82 18.31
C SER A 72 11.67 -5.61 18.98
N LYS A 73 11.60 -6.94 18.90
CA LYS A 73 12.65 -7.83 19.40
C LYS A 73 13.91 -7.76 18.54
N ASP A 74 13.75 -7.82 17.21
CA ASP A 74 14.88 -7.85 16.25
C ASP A 74 15.75 -6.58 16.33
N ILE A 75 15.15 -5.41 16.57
CA ILE A 75 15.86 -4.13 16.64
C ILE A 75 15.97 -3.56 18.05
N ASN A 76 15.52 -4.30 19.07
CA ASN A 76 15.55 -3.90 20.49
C ASN A 76 14.96 -2.49 20.72
N VAL A 77 13.63 -2.38 20.51
CA VAL A 77 12.80 -1.20 20.80
C VAL A 77 11.48 -1.64 21.41
N THR A 78 10.66 -0.73 21.94
CA THR A 78 9.32 -1.10 22.40
C THR A 78 8.41 -1.47 21.21
N GLN A 79 7.43 -2.35 21.43
CA GLN A 79 6.44 -2.74 20.41
C GLN A 79 5.70 -1.52 19.83
N LYS A 80 5.33 -0.54 20.65
CA LYS A 80 4.71 0.72 20.22
C LYS A 80 5.62 1.50 19.27
N THR A 81 6.92 1.56 19.54
CA THR A 81 7.91 2.19 18.66
C THR A 81 8.04 1.44 17.34
N ALA A 82 8.17 0.11 17.39
CA ALA A 82 8.25 -0.72 16.18
C ALA A 82 6.98 -0.60 15.33
N TRP A 83 5.79 -0.57 15.94
CA TRP A 83 4.51 -0.36 15.26
C TRP A 83 4.49 0.99 14.52
N PHE A 84 4.92 2.07 15.17
CA PHE A 84 5.01 3.39 14.54
C PHE A 84 6.05 3.42 13.41
N MET A 85 7.21 2.77 13.59
CA MET A 85 8.22 2.63 12.55
C MET A 85 7.65 1.90 11.33
N LEU A 86 6.95 0.78 11.53
CA LEU A 86 6.31 0.03 10.44
C LEU A 86 5.31 0.89 9.66
N HIS A 87 4.48 1.69 10.34
CA HIS A 87 3.54 2.58 9.66
C HIS A 87 4.21 3.70 8.87
N ARG A 88 5.34 4.21 9.35
CA ARG A 88 6.16 5.16 8.59
C ARG A 88 6.75 4.52 7.33
N ILE A 89 7.29 3.29 7.46
CA ILE A 89 7.83 2.53 6.32
C ILE A 89 6.71 2.23 5.32
N ARG A 90 5.53 1.77 5.78
CA ARG A 90 4.37 1.48 4.91
C ARG A 90 3.94 2.66 4.08
N LYS A 91 4.02 3.87 4.61
CA LYS A 91 3.69 5.07 3.85
C LYS A 91 4.60 5.26 2.62
N CYS A 92 5.83 4.76 2.67
CA CYS A 92 6.77 4.84 1.55
C CYS A 92 6.49 3.81 0.44
N PHE A 93 5.68 2.79 0.69
CA PHE A 93 5.33 1.78 -0.31
C PHE A 93 4.27 2.26 -1.32
N GLY A 94 3.45 3.26 -0.96
CA GLY A 94 2.32 3.72 -1.77
C GLY A 94 2.71 4.24 -3.16
N ILE A 95 3.98 4.61 -3.37
CA ILE A 95 4.47 5.05 -4.69
C ILE A 95 4.43 3.93 -5.74
N GLU A 96 4.54 2.68 -5.33
CA GLU A 96 4.43 1.52 -6.21
C GLU A 96 2.97 1.10 -6.47
N ASN A 97 2.00 1.88 -6.02
CA ASN A 97 0.58 1.61 -6.13
C ASN A 97 -0.16 2.69 -6.94
N ASP A 98 0.49 3.27 -7.92
CA ASP A 98 -0.08 4.26 -8.86
C ASP A 98 0.54 4.03 -10.25
N ASN A 99 0.48 2.77 -10.75
CA ASN A 99 1.06 2.38 -12.01
C ASN A 99 0.04 2.54 -13.15
N GLU A 100 0.50 2.81 -14.36
CA GLU A 100 -0.27 2.65 -15.58
C GLU A 100 -0.28 1.15 -15.97
N LEU A 101 -1.45 0.63 -16.33
CA LEU A 101 -1.69 -0.77 -16.67
C LEU A 101 -2.18 -0.87 -18.12
N ASN A 102 -1.60 -1.80 -18.87
CA ASN A 102 -1.83 -1.96 -20.30
C ASN A 102 -2.14 -3.43 -20.65
N ASN A 103 -2.37 -3.72 -21.93
CA ASN A 103 -2.54 -5.07 -22.51
C ASN A 103 -3.72 -5.84 -21.92
N THR A 104 -3.51 -6.79 -21.02
CA THR A 104 -4.56 -7.58 -20.39
C THR A 104 -4.59 -7.27 -18.89
N VAL A 105 -5.71 -6.73 -18.43
CA VAL A 105 -5.88 -6.32 -17.03
C VAL A 105 -7.01 -7.11 -16.39
N GLU A 106 -6.66 -7.90 -15.36
CA GLU A 106 -7.65 -8.57 -14.50
C GLU A 106 -8.07 -7.64 -13.38
N MET A 107 -9.37 -7.59 -13.09
CA MET A 107 -9.94 -6.77 -12.03
C MET A 107 -10.85 -7.61 -11.14
N ASP A 108 -10.78 -7.34 -9.84
CA ASP A 108 -11.64 -7.97 -8.85
C ASP A 108 -11.66 -7.13 -7.57
N GLU A 109 -12.62 -7.38 -6.71
CA GLU A 109 -12.69 -6.79 -5.38
C GLU A 109 -12.60 -7.85 -4.28
N THR A 110 -12.00 -7.45 -3.18
CA THR A 110 -11.99 -8.28 -1.98
C THR A 110 -12.45 -7.50 -0.76
N TYR A 111 -12.93 -8.20 0.24
CA TYR A 111 -13.45 -7.61 1.47
C TYR A 111 -12.56 -8.01 2.65
N VAL A 112 -11.99 -7.00 3.32
CA VAL A 112 -11.12 -7.16 4.49
C VAL A 112 -11.86 -6.76 5.75
N GLY A 113 -11.90 -7.65 6.74
CA GLY A 113 -12.56 -7.43 8.03
C GLY A 113 -12.66 -8.72 8.84
N GLY A 114 -13.06 -8.59 10.10
CA GLY A 114 -13.27 -9.74 10.98
C GLY A 114 -14.54 -10.50 10.63
N LYS A 115 -14.55 -11.82 10.94
CA LYS A 115 -15.76 -12.62 10.80
C LYS A 115 -16.75 -12.22 11.90
N ASN A 116 -17.96 -11.80 11.52
CA ASN A 116 -19.02 -11.38 12.47
C ASN A 116 -19.36 -12.46 13.49
N LYS A 117 -19.24 -13.76 13.10
CA LYS A 117 -19.45 -14.89 14.02
C LYS A 117 -18.49 -14.89 15.22
N ASN A 118 -17.31 -14.28 15.08
CA ASN A 118 -16.30 -14.23 16.13
C ASN A 118 -16.44 -12.98 17.02
N ARG A 119 -17.43 -12.13 16.80
CA ARG A 119 -17.70 -10.96 17.62
C ARG A 119 -18.55 -11.31 18.83
N HIS A 120 -18.37 -10.57 19.92
CA HIS A 120 -19.28 -10.62 21.06
C HIS A 120 -20.70 -10.26 20.61
N ALA A 121 -21.72 -10.84 21.27
CA ALA A 121 -23.12 -10.70 20.89
C ALA A 121 -23.57 -9.23 20.71
N ASN A 122 -23.14 -8.33 21.62
CA ASN A 122 -23.42 -6.91 21.60
C ASN A 122 -22.68 -6.11 20.50
N LYS A 123 -21.70 -6.73 19.83
CA LYS A 123 -20.90 -6.13 18.74
C LYS A 123 -21.19 -6.77 17.38
N LYS A 124 -22.14 -7.69 17.31
CA LYS A 124 -22.54 -8.29 16.03
C LYS A 124 -23.30 -7.28 15.18
N VAL A 125 -22.94 -7.22 13.90
CA VAL A 125 -23.59 -6.38 12.89
C VAL A 125 -24.64 -7.22 12.16
N LYS A 126 -25.86 -6.70 12.03
CA LYS A 126 -26.94 -7.35 11.25
C LYS A 126 -26.65 -7.21 9.75
N HIS A 127 -27.14 -8.15 8.96
CA HIS A 127 -27.04 -8.13 7.47
C HIS A 127 -25.62 -8.00 6.91
N CYS A 128 -24.61 -8.62 7.55
CA CYS A 128 -23.21 -8.53 7.17
C CYS A 128 -22.67 -9.79 6.46
N GLN A 129 -23.51 -10.53 5.74
CA GLN A 129 -23.11 -11.72 4.99
C GLN A 129 -22.52 -11.37 3.62
N GLY A 130 -21.67 -12.26 3.08
CA GLY A 130 -21.11 -12.15 1.74
C GLY A 130 -20.33 -10.84 1.48
N ARG A 131 -20.72 -10.11 0.45
CA ARG A 131 -20.13 -8.83 -0.02
C ARG A 131 -20.59 -7.59 0.78
N SER A 132 -21.21 -7.76 1.93
CA SER A 132 -21.66 -6.63 2.76
C SER A 132 -20.47 -5.80 3.24
N SER A 133 -20.51 -4.48 3.01
CA SER A 133 -19.56 -3.50 3.53
C SER A 133 -19.84 -3.07 4.97
N ALA A 134 -20.93 -3.54 5.58
CA ALA A 134 -21.35 -3.13 6.91
C ALA A 134 -20.32 -3.42 8.01
N ASP A 135 -19.55 -4.51 7.88
CA ASP A 135 -18.50 -4.92 8.81
C ASP A 135 -17.15 -5.21 8.17
N LYS A 136 -17.04 -5.05 6.85
CA LYS A 136 -15.83 -5.26 6.06
C LYS A 136 -15.52 -4.03 5.23
N THR A 137 -14.27 -3.88 4.88
CA THR A 137 -13.81 -2.79 4.04
C THR A 137 -13.48 -3.35 2.66
N PRO A 138 -14.11 -2.86 1.58
CA PRO A 138 -13.79 -3.31 0.23
C PRO A 138 -12.42 -2.78 -0.21
N VAL A 139 -11.70 -3.63 -0.91
CA VAL A 139 -10.44 -3.31 -1.58
C VAL A 139 -10.60 -3.70 -3.04
N PHE A 140 -10.48 -2.74 -3.93
CA PHE A 140 -10.49 -2.94 -5.37
C PHE A 140 -9.08 -3.14 -5.89
N GLY A 141 -8.86 -4.05 -6.81
CA GLY A 141 -7.56 -4.34 -7.40
C GLY A 141 -7.60 -4.52 -8.90
N MET A 142 -6.53 -4.10 -9.53
CA MET A 142 -6.28 -4.21 -10.96
C MET A 142 -4.88 -4.75 -11.17
N VAL A 143 -4.72 -5.81 -11.95
CA VAL A 143 -3.42 -6.41 -12.26
C VAL A 143 -3.23 -6.59 -13.75
N GLU A 144 -2.18 -6.02 -14.30
CA GLU A 144 -1.72 -6.35 -15.64
C GLU A 144 -1.04 -7.72 -15.61
N ARG A 145 -1.41 -8.61 -16.53
CA ARG A 145 -0.79 -9.94 -16.65
C ARG A 145 0.69 -9.80 -16.95
N ASN A 146 1.50 -10.48 -16.17
CA ASN A 146 2.97 -10.39 -16.18
C ASN A 146 3.54 -8.99 -15.86
N GLY A 147 2.69 -8.05 -15.48
CA GLY A 147 3.03 -6.67 -15.21
C GLY A 147 2.86 -6.26 -13.74
N LYS A 148 2.43 -5.02 -13.57
CA LYS A 148 2.20 -4.35 -12.29
C LYS A 148 0.78 -4.56 -11.79
N LEU A 149 0.59 -4.26 -10.52
CA LEU A 149 -0.69 -4.32 -9.82
C LEU A 149 -0.92 -3.01 -9.09
N ASN A 150 -2.17 -2.53 -9.14
CA ASN A 150 -2.66 -1.47 -8.28
C ASN A 150 -3.80 -2.01 -7.40
N ALA A 151 -3.86 -1.61 -6.13
CA ALA A 151 -4.98 -1.95 -5.25
C ALA A 151 -5.32 -0.82 -4.30
N LYS A 152 -6.61 -0.52 -4.14
CA LYS A 152 -7.10 0.61 -3.39
C LYS A 152 -8.25 0.23 -2.46
N VAL A 153 -8.21 0.74 -1.24
CA VAL A 153 -9.36 0.71 -0.34
C VAL A 153 -10.39 1.69 -0.87
N VAL A 154 -11.59 1.21 -1.15
CA VAL A 154 -12.69 2.01 -1.71
C VAL A 154 -13.84 2.13 -0.71
N ALA A 155 -14.72 3.11 -0.92
CA ALA A 155 -15.87 3.32 -0.06
C ALA A 155 -16.90 2.19 -0.24
N ASP A 156 -17.14 1.83 -1.49
CA ASP A 156 -18.04 0.76 -1.93
C ASP A 156 -17.53 0.21 -3.27
N THR A 157 -18.29 -0.71 -3.88
CA THR A 157 -17.96 -1.36 -5.14
C THR A 157 -18.95 -1.00 -6.25
N SER A 158 -19.62 0.15 -6.15
CA SER A 158 -20.48 0.67 -7.22
C SER A 158 -19.68 1.07 -8.46
N ALA A 159 -20.35 1.14 -9.62
CA ALA A 159 -19.74 1.61 -10.85
C ALA A 159 -19.19 3.03 -10.70
N ASP A 160 -19.93 3.93 -10.03
CA ASP A 160 -19.50 5.31 -9.76
C ASP A 160 -18.17 5.40 -8.99
N THR A 161 -17.89 4.41 -8.12
CA THR A 161 -16.64 4.36 -7.36
C THR A 161 -15.51 3.69 -8.16
N LEU A 162 -15.81 2.62 -8.91
CA LEU A 162 -14.79 1.81 -9.58
C LEU A 162 -14.36 2.42 -10.92
N THR A 163 -15.30 2.94 -11.72
CA THR A 163 -15.01 3.43 -13.08
C THR A 163 -13.97 4.56 -13.10
N PRO A 164 -14.00 5.58 -12.21
CA PRO A 164 -12.95 6.61 -12.19
C PRO A 164 -11.56 6.05 -11.89
N GLU A 165 -11.45 5.06 -11.00
CA GLU A 165 -10.18 4.42 -10.67
C GLU A 165 -9.64 3.60 -11.85
N ILE A 166 -10.52 2.94 -12.60
CA ILE A 166 -10.16 2.20 -13.82
C ILE A 166 -9.64 3.17 -14.88
N LEU A 167 -10.39 4.22 -15.20
CA LEU A 167 -10.02 5.20 -16.23
C LEU A 167 -8.72 5.94 -15.90
N LYS A 168 -8.41 6.12 -14.61
CA LYS A 168 -7.17 6.73 -14.15
C LYS A 168 -5.95 5.87 -14.49
N HIS A 169 -6.04 4.56 -14.26
CA HIS A 169 -4.86 3.70 -14.25
C HIS A 169 -4.74 2.80 -15.48
N VAL A 170 -5.84 2.50 -16.16
CA VAL A 170 -5.83 1.57 -17.31
C VAL A 170 -5.75 2.34 -18.62
N LYS A 171 -4.86 1.90 -19.50
CA LYS A 171 -4.68 2.42 -20.85
C LYS A 171 -4.59 1.24 -21.82
N ASN A 172 -5.12 1.39 -23.05
CA ASN A 172 -4.96 0.42 -24.14
C ASN A 172 -5.01 -1.07 -23.70
N ALA A 173 -6.05 -1.45 -22.96
CA ALA A 173 -6.15 -2.79 -22.37
C ALA A 173 -7.46 -3.49 -22.71
N THR A 174 -7.42 -4.82 -22.71
CA THR A 174 -8.61 -5.67 -22.59
C THR A 174 -8.80 -6.03 -21.12
N ILE A 175 -10.00 -5.82 -20.61
CA ILE A 175 -10.33 -6.00 -19.20
C ILE A 175 -11.02 -7.35 -18.98
N TYR A 176 -10.57 -8.08 -17.96
CA TYR A 176 -11.17 -9.34 -17.52
C TYR A 176 -11.70 -9.20 -16.10
N THR A 177 -12.97 -9.50 -15.88
CA THR A 177 -13.64 -9.44 -14.58
C THR A 177 -14.52 -10.67 -14.34
N ASP A 178 -15.03 -10.78 -13.11
CA ASP A 178 -16.16 -11.67 -12.83
C ASP A 178 -17.51 -11.06 -13.32
N GLU A 179 -18.62 -11.74 -13.00
CA GLU A 179 -19.99 -11.35 -13.38
C GLU A 179 -20.55 -10.19 -12.51
N TYR A 180 -19.74 -9.50 -11.75
CA TYR A 180 -20.24 -8.47 -10.85
C TYR A 180 -20.74 -7.23 -11.63
N LYS A 181 -21.95 -6.78 -11.30
CA LYS A 181 -22.63 -5.67 -12.02
C LYS A 181 -21.88 -4.33 -11.96
N GLY A 182 -21.04 -4.12 -10.97
CA GLY A 182 -20.21 -2.90 -10.83
C GLY A 182 -19.26 -2.66 -12.01
N TYR A 183 -19.01 -3.69 -12.82
CA TYR A 183 -18.16 -3.58 -14.02
C TYR A 183 -18.92 -3.37 -15.32
N ASN A 184 -20.27 -3.25 -15.32
CA ASN A 184 -21.06 -3.17 -16.54
C ASN A 184 -20.70 -1.95 -17.41
N GLU A 185 -20.36 -0.82 -16.80
CA GLU A 185 -20.02 0.42 -17.50
C GLU A 185 -18.63 0.38 -18.18
N VAL A 186 -17.76 -0.53 -17.75
CA VAL A 186 -16.39 -0.67 -18.28
C VAL A 186 -16.39 -0.94 -19.78
N ARG A 187 -17.42 -1.64 -20.29
CA ARG A 187 -17.61 -1.95 -21.72
C ARG A 187 -17.72 -0.72 -22.63
N GLN A 188 -18.08 0.43 -22.07
CA GLN A 188 -18.18 1.68 -22.83
C GLN A 188 -16.79 2.25 -23.17
N TYR A 189 -15.76 1.84 -22.43
CA TYR A 189 -14.41 2.40 -22.50
C TYR A 189 -13.37 1.40 -22.99
N TYR A 190 -13.59 0.10 -22.75
CA TYR A 190 -12.59 -0.95 -23.01
C TYR A 190 -13.24 -2.22 -23.58
N PRO A 191 -12.54 -3.00 -24.41
CA PRO A 191 -12.87 -4.41 -24.64
C PRO A 191 -12.95 -5.13 -23.29
N HIS A 192 -14.08 -5.78 -23.01
CA HIS A 192 -14.37 -6.34 -21.69
C HIS A 192 -14.90 -7.76 -21.81
N GLU A 193 -14.19 -8.71 -21.22
CA GLU A 193 -14.52 -10.13 -21.15
C GLU A 193 -14.90 -10.52 -19.72
N ILE A 194 -15.91 -11.37 -19.59
CA ILE A 194 -16.45 -11.79 -18.30
C ILE A 194 -16.25 -13.29 -18.11
N VAL A 195 -15.70 -13.67 -16.94
CA VAL A 195 -15.61 -15.06 -16.45
C VAL A 195 -16.87 -15.39 -15.64
N LYS A 196 -17.59 -16.44 -16.04
CA LYS A 196 -18.87 -16.81 -15.41
C LYS A 196 -18.69 -17.84 -14.30
N HIS A 197 -18.20 -17.44 -13.16
CA HIS A 197 -17.98 -18.33 -12.00
C HIS A 197 -19.23 -19.06 -11.53
N LYS A 198 -20.43 -18.49 -11.69
CA LYS A 198 -21.70 -19.15 -11.33
C LYS A 198 -22.02 -20.38 -12.20
N GLN A 199 -21.43 -20.44 -13.39
CA GLN A 199 -21.55 -21.58 -14.29
C GLN A 199 -20.39 -22.57 -14.17
N TYR A 200 -19.58 -22.47 -13.09
CA TYR A 200 -18.35 -23.26 -12.88
C TYR A 200 -17.29 -23.04 -13.96
N GLU A 201 -17.39 -21.94 -14.72
CA GLU A 201 -16.38 -21.51 -15.68
C GLU A 201 -15.30 -20.73 -14.94
N TYR A 202 -14.14 -21.35 -14.68
CA TYR A 202 -13.00 -20.70 -14.02
C TYR A 202 -11.98 -20.19 -15.04
N VAL A 203 -11.94 -20.81 -16.22
CA VAL A 203 -11.04 -20.48 -17.33
C VAL A 203 -11.78 -20.76 -18.63
N ARG A 204 -11.80 -19.79 -19.54
CA ARG A 204 -12.25 -19.93 -20.91
C ARG A 204 -11.10 -19.53 -21.83
N GLU A 205 -10.37 -20.51 -22.38
CA GLU A 205 -9.13 -20.28 -23.15
C GLU A 205 -8.11 -19.48 -22.31
N ASN A 206 -7.89 -18.21 -22.67
CA ASN A 206 -6.98 -17.29 -21.95
C ASN A 206 -7.73 -16.29 -21.04
N ILE A 207 -9.06 -16.44 -20.87
CA ILE A 207 -9.87 -15.54 -20.06
C ILE A 207 -10.04 -16.13 -18.66
N TYR A 208 -9.41 -15.50 -17.66
CA TYR A 208 -9.46 -15.88 -16.26
C TYR A 208 -9.08 -14.69 -15.35
N THR A 209 -9.37 -14.79 -14.05
CA THR A 209 -9.04 -13.79 -13.02
C THR A 209 -8.11 -14.34 -11.94
N ASN A 210 -7.42 -15.45 -12.22
CA ASN A 210 -6.61 -16.18 -11.24
C ASN A 210 -5.44 -15.36 -10.70
N THR A 211 -4.90 -14.39 -11.48
CA THR A 211 -3.75 -13.58 -11.06
C THR A 211 -4.14 -12.66 -9.91
N ILE A 212 -5.25 -11.95 -10.05
CA ILE A 212 -5.74 -11.05 -9.00
C ILE A 212 -6.24 -11.84 -7.77
N GLU A 213 -6.86 -13.00 -7.97
CA GLU A 213 -7.27 -13.88 -6.87
C GLU A 213 -6.06 -14.38 -6.08
N GLY A 214 -4.96 -14.73 -6.77
CA GLY A 214 -3.68 -15.10 -6.15
C GLY A 214 -3.12 -13.97 -5.27
N PHE A 215 -3.23 -12.72 -5.71
CA PHE A 215 -2.85 -11.56 -4.90
C PHE A 215 -3.74 -11.42 -3.66
N TRP A 216 -5.06 -11.58 -3.78
CA TRP A 216 -5.97 -11.56 -2.62
C TRP A 216 -5.66 -12.65 -1.60
N ALA A 217 -5.32 -13.83 -2.08
CA ALA A 217 -4.90 -14.92 -1.19
C ALA A 217 -3.62 -14.56 -0.41
N LEU A 218 -2.65 -13.89 -1.07
CA LEU A 218 -1.43 -13.40 -0.42
C LEU A 218 -1.74 -12.33 0.63
N LEU A 219 -2.54 -11.31 0.29
CA LEU A 219 -2.96 -10.23 1.19
C LEU A 219 -3.70 -10.80 2.42
N LYS A 220 -4.69 -11.67 2.22
CA LYS A 220 -5.48 -12.27 3.31
C LYS A 220 -4.62 -13.14 4.23
N ARG A 221 -3.70 -13.94 3.67
CA ARG A 221 -2.76 -14.74 4.49
C ARG A 221 -1.85 -13.86 5.34
N GLY A 222 -1.39 -12.73 4.82
CA GLY A 222 -0.60 -11.78 5.57
C GLY A 222 -1.40 -11.11 6.69
N ILE A 223 -2.62 -10.65 6.39
CA ILE A 223 -3.49 -10.02 7.39
C ILE A 223 -3.84 -11.01 8.50
N ILE A 224 -4.25 -12.23 8.17
CA ILE A 224 -4.69 -13.22 9.17
C ILE A 224 -3.50 -13.80 9.94
N GLY A 225 -2.41 -14.16 9.25
CA GLY A 225 -1.30 -14.92 9.85
C GLY A 225 -0.22 -14.08 10.50
N ILE A 226 -0.06 -12.81 10.09
CA ILE A 226 1.03 -11.94 10.58
C ILE A 226 0.49 -10.78 11.42
N TYR A 227 -0.54 -10.08 10.91
CA TYR A 227 -1.05 -8.87 11.55
C TYR A 227 -2.27 -9.13 12.43
N HIS A 228 -2.96 -10.26 12.24
CA HIS A 228 -4.17 -10.73 12.92
C HIS A 228 -5.37 -9.80 12.76
N TYR A 229 -5.18 -8.50 12.91
CA TYR A 229 -6.20 -7.47 12.75
C TYR A 229 -5.60 -6.19 12.17
N VAL A 230 -6.32 -5.59 11.22
CA VAL A 230 -5.99 -4.28 10.64
C VAL A 230 -7.22 -3.40 10.70
N SER A 231 -7.10 -2.21 11.31
CA SER A 231 -8.20 -1.26 11.35
C SER A 231 -8.45 -0.63 9.96
N LYS A 232 -9.69 -0.24 9.70
CA LYS A 232 -10.11 0.40 8.44
C LYS A 232 -9.22 1.61 8.08
N ILE A 233 -8.89 2.46 9.07
CA ILE A 233 -8.07 3.67 8.91
C ILE A 233 -6.66 3.36 8.39
N HIS A 234 -6.13 2.18 8.71
CA HIS A 234 -4.77 1.81 8.36
C HIS A 234 -4.69 0.84 7.18
N LEU A 235 -5.84 0.31 6.72
CA LEU A 235 -5.87 -0.80 5.75
C LEU A 235 -5.10 -0.47 4.47
N GLN A 236 -5.25 0.74 3.92
CA GLN A 236 -4.54 1.12 2.69
C GLN A 236 -3.02 0.94 2.81
N ARG A 237 -2.42 1.29 3.94
CA ARG A 237 -0.96 1.13 4.14
C ARG A 237 -0.51 -0.34 4.12
N TYR A 238 -1.37 -1.26 4.54
CA TYR A 238 -1.09 -2.69 4.41
C TYR A 238 -1.31 -3.19 2.99
N VAL A 239 -2.32 -2.69 2.30
CA VAL A 239 -2.51 -2.95 0.87
C VAL A 239 -1.29 -2.49 0.08
N ASP A 240 -0.81 -1.26 0.30
CA ASP A 240 0.40 -0.72 -0.34
C ASP A 240 1.64 -1.59 -0.07
N GLU A 241 1.78 -2.13 1.14
CA GLU A 241 2.86 -3.05 1.49
C GLU A 241 2.82 -4.33 0.64
N PHE A 242 1.64 -4.92 0.40
CA PHE A 242 1.50 -6.12 -0.42
C PHE A 242 1.60 -5.83 -1.91
N VAL A 243 1.11 -4.68 -2.38
CA VAL A 243 1.30 -4.20 -3.75
C VAL A 243 2.79 -4.02 -4.05
N PHE A 244 3.53 -3.34 -3.17
CA PHE A 244 4.99 -3.20 -3.30
C PHE A 244 5.68 -4.56 -3.43
N ARG A 245 5.34 -5.54 -2.58
CA ARG A 245 5.91 -6.90 -2.67
C ARG A 245 5.57 -7.59 -3.98
N TYR A 246 4.35 -7.46 -4.45
CA TYR A 246 3.93 -8.03 -5.72
C TYR A 246 4.69 -7.37 -6.88
N ASN A 247 4.73 -6.05 -6.92
CA ASN A 247 5.33 -5.29 -8.00
C ASN A 247 6.85 -5.40 -8.06
N THR A 248 7.48 -5.75 -6.95
CA THR A 248 8.93 -5.96 -6.86
C THR A 248 9.32 -7.44 -6.73
N ARG A 249 8.41 -8.39 -7.04
CA ARG A 249 8.65 -9.83 -6.85
C ARG A 249 9.86 -10.38 -7.60
N GLY A 250 10.19 -9.80 -8.75
CA GLY A 250 11.37 -10.13 -9.54
C GLY A 250 12.67 -9.43 -9.11
N CYS A 251 12.59 -8.48 -8.16
CA CYS A 251 13.76 -7.73 -7.70
C CYS A 251 14.51 -8.47 -6.59
N SER A 252 15.84 -8.26 -6.52
CA SER A 252 16.64 -8.68 -5.38
C SER A 252 16.25 -7.94 -4.10
N GLU A 253 16.62 -8.49 -2.94
CA GLU A 253 16.38 -7.83 -1.64
C GLU A 253 17.09 -6.48 -1.56
N PHE A 254 18.30 -6.40 -2.08
CA PHE A 254 19.08 -5.16 -2.16
C PHE A 254 18.39 -4.11 -3.04
N SER A 255 17.84 -4.51 -4.19
CA SER A 255 17.10 -3.61 -5.08
C SER A 255 15.84 -3.07 -4.41
N ARG A 256 15.08 -3.93 -3.70
CA ARG A 256 13.89 -3.50 -2.93
C ARG A 256 14.23 -2.54 -1.81
N PHE A 257 15.31 -2.80 -1.09
CA PHE A 257 15.83 -1.91 -0.04
C PHE A 257 16.17 -0.53 -0.60
N ASN A 258 16.93 -0.47 -1.71
CA ASN A 258 17.31 0.78 -2.35
C ASN A 258 16.11 1.53 -2.90
N LEU A 259 15.16 0.83 -3.54
CA LEU A 259 13.92 1.41 -4.05
C LEU A 259 13.14 2.09 -2.92
N LEU A 260 13.00 1.43 -1.77
CA LEU A 260 12.33 2.06 -0.62
C LEU A 260 13.12 3.27 -0.10
N LEU A 261 14.44 3.22 -0.04
CA LEU A 261 15.25 4.35 0.41
C LEU A 261 15.11 5.57 -0.49
N GLN A 262 14.93 5.39 -1.80
CA GLN A 262 14.65 6.49 -2.74
C GLN A 262 13.30 7.14 -2.48
N ASN A 263 12.36 6.41 -1.87
CA ASN A 263 11.00 6.85 -1.59
C ASN A 263 10.78 7.29 -0.13
N THR A 264 11.84 7.70 0.57
CA THR A 264 11.76 8.09 1.99
C THR A 264 11.34 9.54 2.24
N GLU A 265 11.02 10.32 1.23
CA GLU A 265 10.61 11.74 1.36
C GLU A 265 9.16 11.91 1.81
N TYR A 266 8.71 11.03 2.71
CA TYR A 266 7.39 11.08 3.33
C TYR A 266 7.49 11.18 4.85
N ARG A 267 6.94 12.26 5.39
CA ARG A 267 6.78 12.42 6.83
C ARG A 267 5.42 11.86 7.27
N LEU A 268 5.41 11.02 8.30
CA LEU A 268 4.22 10.61 9.03
C LEU A 268 4.41 10.95 10.51
N THR A 269 3.59 11.85 11.03
CA THR A 269 3.58 12.16 12.45
C THR A 269 2.70 11.16 13.21
N TYR A 270 2.93 11.03 14.52
CA TYR A 270 2.09 10.18 15.37
C TYR A 270 0.63 10.68 15.40
N LYS A 271 0.44 12.00 15.41
CA LYS A 271 -0.91 12.60 15.36
C LYS A 271 -1.66 12.22 14.07
N GLN A 272 -1.01 12.34 12.92
CA GLN A 272 -1.58 11.90 11.63
C GLN A 272 -1.85 10.40 11.58
N LEU A 273 -1.09 9.59 12.31
CA LEU A 273 -1.32 8.15 12.33
C LEU A 273 -2.58 7.78 13.13
N ILE A 274 -2.84 8.48 14.23
CA ILE A 274 -3.95 8.15 15.16
C ILE A 274 -5.27 8.79 14.72
N TYR A 275 -5.23 9.99 14.16
CA TYR A 275 -6.44 10.81 13.92
C TYR A 275 -6.70 11.09 12.43
N GLY A 276 -5.78 10.78 11.54
CA GLY A 276 -5.89 11.08 10.12
C GLY A 276 -5.76 9.92 9.24
#